data_e4472cd68c90e51b7e3cde36fceb9615
#
_entry.id   e4472cd68c90e51b7e3cde36fceb9615
#
_cell.length_a   1.000
_cell.length_b   1.000
_cell.length_c   1.000
_cell.angle_alpha   90.00
_cell.angle_beta   90.00
_cell.angle_gamma   90.00
#
_symmetry.space_group_name_H-M   'P 1'
#
loop_
_entity.id
_entity.type
_entity.pdbx_description
1 polymer ?
#
loop_
_entity_poly.entity_id
_entity_poly.type
_entity_poly.pdbx_seq_one_letter_code
_entity_poly.pdbx_strand_id
1 'polypeptide(L)'
;MTRTNTLAALATETIGNYLAKATYYQPAVLKDRDPEDLHQMRVGMRRLRTAMQVFGPVLILPKSAREPDVAAIGRQLSRLRDLDVIAELLQQQYLPDLPGGEGQALQPGFKYLRQQRKRAFKQVKATLKGDRYQRLTTRLTQWTEAPNCGELGPLPAAMVLPDLTVPLLSRLWLHSGWLIATEIKRDKPQPVANLDAELIDIYVDQPQLHGLRKQVKRVRYQLQLVADQYGDRLNTDLANFQALQDILGNLQDSLVLAAFLNNAIPDWEAQLPTLKARLSQSRYQAWGQWQALQKRYLNPQYRDALRQILMVPGADATQPKAAAKSRRKTTTTAKKPPRKTPARRTAAKKSPAEQPPES
;
A
#
# COMPACT_ATOMS: atom_id res chain seq x y z
N MET A 1 0.31 11.19 34.28
CA MET A 1 1.55 11.67 33.60
C MET A 1 1.17 12.22 32.26
N THR A 2 1.19 13.52 32.09
CA THR A 2 1.02 14.20 30.80
C THR A 2 2.10 13.72 29.87
N ARG A 3 1.75 12.98 28.79
CA ARG A 3 2.67 12.64 27.69
C ARG A 3 3.28 13.96 27.22
N THR A 4 4.57 14.12 27.44
CA THR A 4 5.30 15.29 26.92
C THR A 4 5.18 15.24 25.39
N ASN A 5 4.42 16.17 24.83
CA ASN A 5 4.11 16.22 23.38
C ASN A 5 5.31 16.83 22.61
N THR A 6 6.54 16.39 22.96
CA THR A 6 7.76 16.85 22.31
C THR A 6 8.01 16.11 21.01
N LEU A 7 8.73 16.73 20.10
CA LEU A 7 9.12 16.12 18.83
C LEU A 7 9.97 14.86 19.04
N ALA A 8 10.88 14.85 20.02
CA ALA A 8 11.68 13.68 20.39
C ALA A 8 10.83 12.51 20.86
N ALA A 9 9.83 12.75 21.73
CA ALA A 9 8.94 11.71 22.22
C ALA A 9 8.11 11.09 21.07
N LEU A 10 7.54 11.93 20.19
CA LEU A 10 6.80 11.49 19.01
C LEU A 10 7.67 10.67 18.07
N ALA A 11 8.88 11.11 17.78
CA ALA A 11 9.82 10.44 16.89
C ALA A 11 10.26 9.09 17.46
N THR A 12 10.60 9.02 18.75
CA THR A 12 11.05 7.80 19.43
C THR A 12 9.94 6.75 19.49
N GLU A 13 8.74 7.13 19.90
CA GLU A 13 7.57 6.25 19.94
C GLU A 13 7.27 5.69 18.54
N THR A 14 7.29 6.54 17.53
CA THR A 14 7.02 6.16 16.14
C THR A 14 8.05 5.17 15.60
N ILE A 15 9.33 5.43 15.82
CA ILE A 15 10.42 4.53 15.40
C ILE A 15 10.33 3.19 16.13
N GLY A 16 10.11 3.21 17.44
CA GLY A 16 9.98 2.00 18.25
C GLY A 16 8.83 1.10 17.78
N ASN A 17 7.66 1.69 17.56
CA ASN A 17 6.48 0.97 17.09
C ASN A 17 6.70 0.29 15.72
N TYR A 18 7.35 0.98 14.78
CA TYR A 18 7.58 0.40 13.45
C TYR A 18 8.76 -0.58 13.43
N LEU A 19 9.76 -0.40 14.27
CA LEU A 19 10.82 -1.38 14.48
C LEU A 19 10.23 -2.68 15.07
N ALA A 20 9.44 -2.57 16.14
CA ALA A 20 8.77 -3.71 16.76
C ALA A 20 7.88 -4.46 15.74
N LYS A 21 7.10 -3.74 14.94
CA LYS A 21 6.30 -4.36 13.87
C LYS A 21 7.17 -5.10 12.85
N ALA A 22 8.27 -4.50 12.41
CA ALA A 22 9.14 -5.12 11.41
C ALA A 22 9.84 -6.38 11.95
N THR A 23 10.31 -6.35 13.20
CA THR A 23 11.00 -7.49 13.84
C THR A 23 10.06 -8.62 14.23
N TYR A 24 8.82 -8.30 14.60
CA TYR A 24 7.80 -9.30 14.94
C TYR A 24 7.56 -10.32 13.82
N TYR A 25 7.51 -9.88 12.57
CA TYR A 25 7.24 -10.77 11.44
C TYR A 25 8.46 -11.54 10.93
N GLN A 26 9.68 -11.21 11.37
CA GLN A 26 10.91 -11.85 10.89
C GLN A 26 10.88 -13.39 10.98
N PRO A 27 10.51 -14.03 12.12
CA PRO A 27 10.52 -15.49 12.22
C PRO A 27 9.54 -16.16 11.25
N ALA A 28 8.39 -15.54 11.00
CA ALA A 28 7.38 -16.05 10.09
C ALA A 28 7.82 -15.90 8.63
N VAL A 29 8.41 -14.76 8.24
CA VAL A 29 9.00 -14.54 6.91
C VAL A 29 10.10 -15.57 6.60
N LEU A 30 10.93 -15.94 7.58
CA LEU A 30 11.97 -16.96 7.38
C LEU A 30 11.43 -18.37 7.14
N LYS A 31 10.17 -18.65 7.54
CA LYS A 31 9.47 -19.92 7.28
C LYS A 31 8.77 -19.94 5.91
N ASP A 32 8.51 -18.78 5.30
CA ASP A 32 7.90 -18.60 3.96
C ASP A 32 6.59 -19.40 3.77
N ARG A 33 5.71 -19.36 4.78
CA ARG A 33 4.43 -20.10 4.74
C ARG A 33 3.28 -19.24 4.25
N ASP A 34 3.28 -17.94 4.63
CA ASP A 34 2.24 -16.97 4.29
C ASP A 34 2.90 -15.71 3.68
N PRO A 35 2.56 -15.33 2.44
CA PRO A 35 3.03 -14.07 1.83
C PRO A 35 2.63 -12.83 2.60
N GLU A 36 1.58 -12.89 3.44
CA GLU A 36 1.15 -11.76 4.25
C GLU A 36 2.18 -11.40 5.34
N ASP A 37 2.91 -12.37 5.90
CA ASP A 37 4.00 -12.10 6.85
C ASP A 37 5.09 -11.20 6.23
N LEU A 38 5.49 -11.52 4.99
CA LEU A 38 6.42 -10.68 4.22
C LEU A 38 5.83 -9.30 3.95
N HIS A 39 4.55 -9.23 3.59
CA HIS A 39 3.86 -7.98 3.36
C HIS A 39 3.90 -7.09 4.60
N GLN A 40 3.54 -7.61 5.77
CA GLN A 40 3.52 -6.87 7.03
C GLN A 40 4.92 -6.44 7.48
N MET A 41 5.92 -7.31 7.36
CA MET A 41 7.31 -6.94 7.63
C MET A 41 7.78 -5.79 6.72
N ARG A 42 7.48 -5.87 5.43
CA ARG A 42 7.79 -4.80 4.46
C ARG A 42 7.07 -3.50 4.78
N VAL A 43 5.81 -3.57 5.24
CA VAL A 43 5.06 -2.38 5.72
C VAL A 43 5.76 -1.76 6.93
N GLY A 44 6.18 -2.58 7.91
CA GLY A 44 6.95 -2.12 9.08
C GLY A 44 8.25 -1.40 8.66
N MET A 45 9.09 -2.06 7.85
CA MET A 45 10.34 -1.48 7.35
C MET A 45 10.14 -0.19 6.55
N ARG A 46 9.11 -0.13 5.70
CA ARG A 46 8.78 1.08 4.94
C ARG A 46 8.36 2.23 5.87
N ARG A 47 7.50 1.96 6.86
CA ARG A 47 7.04 2.96 7.82
C ARG A 47 8.19 3.44 8.72
N LEU A 48 9.06 2.52 9.16
CA LEU A 48 10.29 2.86 9.88
C LEU A 48 11.18 3.81 9.07
N ARG A 49 11.41 3.49 7.80
CA ARG A 49 12.14 4.36 6.87
C ARG A 49 11.49 5.74 6.73
N THR A 50 10.17 5.77 6.60
CA THR A 50 9.40 7.03 6.50
C THR A 50 9.56 7.87 7.77
N ALA A 51 9.49 7.26 8.96
CA ALA A 51 9.71 7.95 10.22
C ALA A 51 11.11 8.58 10.29
N MET A 52 12.14 7.81 9.91
CA MET A 52 13.51 8.33 9.85
C MET A 52 13.66 9.50 8.86
N GLN A 53 12.90 9.52 7.76
CA GLN A 53 12.94 10.61 6.79
C GLN A 53 12.22 11.87 7.29
N VAL A 54 11.08 11.72 7.97
CA VAL A 54 10.31 12.86 8.51
C VAL A 54 11.04 13.46 9.70
N PHE A 55 11.48 12.65 10.64
CA PHE A 55 12.13 13.10 11.85
C PHE A 55 13.65 13.25 11.73
N GLY A 56 14.21 13.09 10.51
CA GLY A 56 15.64 13.20 10.25
C GLY A 56 16.34 14.41 10.87
N PRO A 57 15.75 15.62 10.84
CA PRO A 57 16.33 16.81 11.46
C PRO A 57 16.51 16.73 12.98
N VAL A 58 15.76 15.84 13.66
CA VAL A 58 15.84 15.71 15.12
C VAL A 58 16.59 14.45 15.58
N LEU A 59 16.76 13.46 14.70
CA LEU A 59 17.32 12.15 15.07
C LEU A 59 18.84 12.14 15.02
N ILE A 60 19.50 11.73 16.11
CA ILE A 60 20.92 11.41 16.15
C ILE A 60 21.05 9.87 16.23
N LEU A 61 21.02 9.23 15.07
CA LEU A 61 21.04 7.76 14.96
C LEU A 61 22.45 7.20 14.90
N PRO A 62 22.68 5.97 15.45
CA PRO A 62 23.94 5.25 15.31
C PRO A 62 24.31 5.03 13.82
N LYS A 63 25.61 5.05 13.50
CA LYS A 63 26.11 4.92 12.11
C LYS A 63 25.59 3.68 11.37
N SER A 64 25.40 2.55 12.07
CA SER A 64 24.89 1.27 11.52
C SER A 64 23.36 1.12 11.58
N ALA A 65 22.62 2.19 11.90
CA ALA A 65 21.17 2.17 12.08
C ALA A 65 20.49 3.38 11.42
N ARG A 66 21.01 3.82 10.28
CA ARG A 66 20.51 4.97 9.52
C ARG A 66 19.52 4.54 8.44
N GLU A 67 18.82 5.52 7.88
CA GLU A 67 17.83 5.35 6.82
C GLU A 67 18.35 4.50 5.63
N PRO A 68 19.58 4.67 5.11
CA PRO A 68 20.09 3.83 4.03
C PRO A 68 20.18 2.34 4.38
N ASP A 69 20.38 1.97 5.65
CA ASP A 69 20.40 0.57 6.10
C ASP A 69 19.00 -0.04 6.03
N VAL A 70 18.00 0.68 6.56
CA VAL A 70 16.58 0.30 6.46
C VAL A 70 16.16 0.18 4.99
N ALA A 71 16.57 1.15 4.15
CA ALA A 71 16.28 1.15 2.72
C ALA A 71 16.85 -0.07 1.99
N ALA A 72 18.08 -0.48 2.33
CA ALA A 72 18.72 -1.64 1.71
C ALA A 72 17.99 -2.94 2.02
N ILE A 73 17.59 -3.15 3.27
CA ILE A 73 16.78 -4.30 3.69
C ILE A 73 15.41 -4.26 3.02
N GLY A 74 14.74 -3.10 3.05
CA GLY A 74 13.44 -2.89 2.43
C GLY A 74 13.41 -3.20 0.93
N ARG A 75 14.50 -2.94 0.20
CA ARG A 75 14.63 -3.30 -1.22
C ARG A 75 14.60 -4.81 -1.45
N GLN A 76 15.26 -5.60 -0.60
CA GLN A 76 15.26 -7.07 -0.74
C GLN A 76 13.87 -7.64 -0.46
N LEU A 77 13.20 -7.17 0.60
CA LEU A 77 11.82 -7.57 0.90
C LEU A 77 10.85 -7.19 -0.23
N SER A 78 11.04 -6.00 -0.83
CA SER A 78 10.19 -5.54 -1.93
C SER A 78 10.32 -6.42 -3.17
N ARG A 79 11.54 -6.82 -3.55
CA ARG A 79 11.75 -7.71 -4.72
C ARG A 79 11.00 -9.03 -4.61
N LEU A 80 10.95 -9.63 -3.42
CA LEU A 80 10.18 -10.85 -3.20
C LEU A 80 8.69 -10.58 -3.25
N ARG A 81 8.21 -9.50 -2.59
CA ARG A 81 6.78 -9.15 -2.59
C ARG A 81 6.27 -8.77 -3.98
N ASP A 82 7.07 -8.11 -4.81
CA ASP A 82 6.68 -7.76 -6.18
C ASP A 82 6.39 -9.03 -7.00
N LEU A 83 7.13 -10.12 -6.77
CA LEU A 83 6.84 -11.43 -7.40
C LEU A 83 5.58 -12.09 -6.83
N ASP A 84 5.33 -11.96 -5.51
CA ASP A 84 4.08 -12.44 -4.91
C ASP A 84 2.86 -11.70 -5.48
N VAL A 85 2.97 -10.37 -5.68
CA VAL A 85 1.91 -9.56 -6.31
C VAL A 85 1.67 -9.99 -7.76
N ILE A 86 2.72 -10.23 -8.55
CA ILE A 86 2.58 -10.73 -9.92
C ILE A 86 1.87 -12.10 -9.92
N ALA A 87 2.22 -12.99 -8.98
CA ALA A 87 1.57 -14.29 -8.85
C ALA A 87 0.06 -14.15 -8.57
N GLU A 88 -0.27 -13.29 -7.61
CA GLU A 88 -1.65 -12.99 -7.21
C GLU A 88 -2.46 -12.41 -8.37
N LEU A 89 -1.92 -11.40 -9.07
CA LEU A 89 -2.56 -10.80 -10.25
C LEU A 89 -2.81 -11.85 -11.36
N LEU A 90 -1.80 -12.62 -11.70
CA LEU A 90 -1.94 -13.62 -12.76
C LEU A 90 -2.93 -14.72 -12.38
N GLN A 91 -2.88 -15.25 -11.15
CA GLN A 91 -3.70 -16.39 -10.72
C GLN A 91 -5.15 -16.00 -10.40
N GLN A 92 -5.36 -14.83 -9.76
CA GLN A 92 -6.67 -14.47 -9.25
C GLN A 92 -7.44 -13.52 -10.17
N GLN A 93 -6.73 -12.64 -10.88
CA GLN A 93 -7.39 -11.59 -11.66
C GLN A 93 -7.46 -11.91 -13.15
N TYR A 94 -6.41 -12.54 -13.72
CA TYR A 94 -6.36 -12.73 -15.17
C TYR A 94 -6.68 -14.16 -15.61
N LEU A 95 -6.02 -15.16 -15.01
CA LEU A 95 -6.14 -16.56 -15.44
C LEU A 95 -7.59 -17.09 -15.49
N PRO A 96 -8.49 -16.76 -14.54
CA PRO A 96 -9.86 -17.30 -14.55
C PRO A 96 -10.67 -16.92 -15.79
N ASP A 97 -10.35 -15.79 -16.41
CA ASP A 97 -11.09 -15.24 -17.53
C ASP A 97 -10.36 -15.36 -18.87
N LEU A 98 -9.22 -16.08 -18.91
CA LEU A 98 -8.50 -16.32 -20.16
C LEU A 98 -9.07 -17.54 -20.88
N PRO A 99 -9.12 -17.52 -22.24
CA PRO A 99 -9.39 -18.72 -23.03
C PRO A 99 -8.41 -19.84 -22.70
N GLY A 100 -8.87 -21.10 -22.79
CA GLY A 100 -8.07 -22.26 -22.39
C GLY A 100 -6.70 -22.35 -23.07
N GLY A 101 -6.59 -21.94 -24.35
CA GLY A 101 -5.32 -21.86 -25.08
C GLY A 101 -4.35 -20.85 -24.48
N GLU A 102 -4.85 -19.66 -24.10
CA GLU A 102 -4.03 -18.63 -23.44
C GLU A 102 -3.63 -19.06 -22.02
N GLY A 103 -4.51 -19.77 -21.31
CA GLY A 103 -4.19 -20.32 -20.00
C GLY A 103 -3.01 -21.33 -20.07
N GLN A 104 -2.93 -22.11 -21.14
CA GLN A 104 -1.78 -23.00 -21.40
C GLN A 104 -0.53 -22.21 -21.78
N ALA A 105 -0.64 -21.22 -22.67
CA ALA A 105 0.46 -20.36 -23.09
C ALA A 105 1.07 -19.55 -21.92
N LEU A 106 0.32 -19.33 -20.82
CA LEU A 106 0.80 -18.65 -19.62
C LEU A 106 1.67 -19.55 -18.70
N GLN A 107 1.67 -20.87 -18.88
CA GLN A 107 2.40 -21.80 -17.99
C GLN A 107 3.92 -21.57 -17.91
N PRO A 108 4.64 -21.23 -19.01
CA PRO A 108 6.05 -20.82 -18.92
C PRO A 108 6.25 -19.60 -17.99
N GLY A 109 5.34 -18.64 -18.00
CA GLY A 109 5.34 -17.48 -17.10
C GLY A 109 5.29 -17.88 -15.63
N PHE A 110 4.40 -18.80 -15.25
CA PHE A 110 4.35 -19.35 -13.88
C PHE A 110 5.60 -20.13 -13.50
N LYS A 111 6.21 -20.87 -14.43
CA LYS A 111 7.48 -21.56 -14.18
C LYS A 111 8.61 -20.56 -13.92
N TYR A 112 8.72 -19.53 -14.74
CA TYR A 112 9.70 -18.45 -14.58
C TYR A 112 9.49 -17.71 -13.24
N LEU A 113 8.25 -17.38 -12.91
CA LEU A 113 7.88 -16.71 -11.65
C LEU A 113 8.34 -17.52 -10.43
N ARG A 114 8.05 -18.83 -10.39
CA ARG A 114 8.48 -19.70 -9.29
C ARG A 114 10.00 -19.73 -9.13
N GLN A 115 10.75 -19.73 -10.24
CA GLN A 115 12.22 -19.69 -10.21
C GLN A 115 12.74 -18.36 -9.65
N GLN A 116 12.19 -17.22 -10.12
CA GLN A 116 12.58 -15.90 -9.64
C GLN A 116 12.22 -15.72 -8.16
N ARG A 117 11.02 -16.16 -7.74
CA ARG A 117 10.59 -16.13 -6.34
C ARG A 117 11.53 -16.92 -5.42
N LYS A 118 11.92 -18.12 -5.82
CA LYS A 118 12.89 -18.96 -5.06
C LYS A 118 14.23 -18.25 -4.89
N ARG A 119 14.72 -17.58 -5.95
CA ARG A 119 15.98 -16.79 -5.89
C ARG A 119 15.83 -15.58 -4.98
N ALA A 120 14.74 -14.83 -5.10
CA ALA A 120 14.45 -13.67 -4.27
C ALA A 120 14.31 -14.05 -2.79
N PHE A 121 13.62 -15.16 -2.47
CA PHE A 121 13.51 -15.66 -1.11
C PHE A 121 14.86 -16.02 -0.50
N LYS A 122 15.76 -16.66 -1.27
CA LYS A 122 17.13 -16.95 -0.81
C LYS A 122 17.87 -15.66 -0.42
N GLN A 123 17.70 -14.58 -1.17
CA GLN A 123 18.28 -13.27 -0.86
C GLN A 123 17.66 -12.64 0.40
N VAL A 124 16.33 -12.72 0.55
CA VAL A 124 15.63 -12.26 1.76
C VAL A 124 16.15 -13.02 2.99
N LYS A 125 16.22 -14.35 2.91
CA LYS A 125 16.74 -15.19 4.00
C LYS A 125 18.17 -14.83 4.38
N ALA A 126 19.05 -14.62 3.41
CA ALA A 126 20.42 -14.18 3.64
C ALA A 126 20.47 -12.78 4.28
N THR A 127 19.63 -11.85 3.79
CA THR A 127 19.56 -10.49 4.34
C THR A 127 19.11 -10.48 5.80
N LEU A 128 18.05 -11.23 6.15
CA LEU A 128 17.48 -11.25 7.50
C LEU A 128 18.35 -12.01 8.52
N LYS A 129 19.19 -12.93 8.05
CA LYS A 129 20.18 -13.63 8.89
C LYS A 129 21.52 -12.93 8.96
N GLY A 130 21.75 -11.93 8.08
CA GLY A 130 23.04 -11.26 7.96
C GLY A 130 23.26 -10.18 9.03
N ASP A 131 24.53 -9.91 9.30
CA ASP A 131 24.98 -8.95 10.31
C ASP A 131 24.41 -7.55 10.16
N ARG A 132 24.17 -7.10 8.91
CA ARG A 132 23.61 -5.76 8.67
C ARG A 132 22.23 -5.61 9.31
N TYR A 133 21.35 -6.60 9.12
CA TYR A 133 20.01 -6.60 9.71
C TYR A 133 20.11 -6.70 11.24
N GLN A 134 20.94 -7.58 11.74
CA GLN A 134 21.13 -7.78 13.18
C GLN A 134 21.66 -6.52 13.87
N ARG A 135 22.72 -5.92 13.32
CA ARG A 135 23.25 -4.64 13.84
C ARG A 135 22.20 -3.52 13.77
N LEU A 136 21.45 -3.41 12.66
CA LEU A 136 20.38 -2.41 12.52
C LEU A 136 19.36 -2.54 13.65
N THR A 137 18.79 -3.73 13.82
CA THR A 137 17.72 -3.96 14.80
C THR A 137 18.21 -3.78 16.23
N THR A 138 19.34 -4.35 16.59
CA THR A 138 19.94 -4.21 17.93
C THR A 138 20.24 -2.73 18.25
N ARG A 139 20.88 -1.99 17.33
CA ARG A 139 21.24 -0.58 17.57
C ARG A 139 20.02 0.34 17.62
N LEU A 140 18.98 0.07 16.84
CA LEU A 140 17.74 0.84 16.93
C LEU A 140 16.98 0.53 18.21
N THR A 141 16.93 -0.72 18.66
CA THR A 141 16.32 -1.07 19.95
C THR A 141 17.03 -0.34 21.09
N GLN A 142 18.35 -0.41 21.14
CA GLN A 142 19.14 0.35 22.15
C GLN A 142 18.89 1.86 22.07
N TRP A 143 18.79 2.40 20.84
CA TRP A 143 18.51 3.82 20.66
C TRP A 143 17.09 4.20 21.15
N THR A 144 16.08 3.34 20.97
CA THR A 144 14.72 3.62 21.47
C THR A 144 14.61 3.57 23.01
N GLU A 145 15.50 2.84 23.67
CA GLU A 145 15.59 2.79 25.14
C GLU A 145 16.27 4.04 25.73
N ALA A 146 17.28 4.57 25.03
CA ALA A 146 18.02 5.78 25.41
C ALA A 146 18.18 6.70 24.17
N PRO A 147 17.10 7.40 23.77
CA PRO A 147 17.08 8.17 22.53
C PRO A 147 18.00 9.39 22.59
N ASN A 148 18.87 9.54 21.59
CA ASN A 148 19.66 10.73 21.38
C ASN A 148 19.02 11.57 20.27
N CYS A 149 18.62 12.81 20.63
CA CYS A 149 17.94 13.75 19.74
C CYS A 149 18.67 15.10 19.75
N GLY A 150 18.63 15.80 18.61
CA GLY A 150 19.18 17.14 18.49
C GLY A 150 18.35 18.22 19.18
N GLU A 151 18.77 19.47 19.01
CA GLU A 151 18.22 20.65 19.69
C GLU A 151 16.72 20.88 19.45
N LEU A 152 16.18 20.42 18.33
CA LEU A 152 14.73 20.49 18.06
C LEU A 152 13.91 19.45 18.86
N GLY A 153 14.56 18.47 19.47
CA GLY A 153 13.90 17.36 20.17
C GLY A 153 12.98 17.80 21.32
N PRO A 154 13.41 18.69 22.22
CA PRO A 154 12.60 19.18 23.33
C PRO A 154 11.41 20.06 22.92
N LEU A 155 11.37 20.59 21.69
CA LEU A 155 10.31 21.48 21.25
C LEU A 155 8.96 20.74 21.13
N PRO A 156 7.84 21.42 21.36
CA PRO A 156 6.52 20.88 21.10
C PRO A 156 6.40 20.40 19.63
N ALA A 157 5.92 19.19 19.40
CA ALA A 157 5.78 18.65 18.05
C ALA A 157 4.94 19.55 17.14
N ALA A 158 3.85 20.11 17.65
CA ALA A 158 2.99 21.03 16.90
C ALA A 158 3.71 22.29 16.40
N MET A 159 4.78 22.72 17.06
CA MET A 159 5.58 23.88 16.62
C MET A 159 6.44 23.58 15.41
N VAL A 160 6.94 22.36 15.29
CA VAL A 160 7.95 21.97 14.27
C VAL A 160 7.33 21.22 13.07
N LEU A 161 6.20 20.54 13.27
CA LEU A 161 5.57 19.73 12.23
C LEU A 161 5.23 20.50 10.93
N PRO A 162 4.79 21.78 10.94
CA PRO A 162 4.59 22.53 9.71
C PRO A 162 5.84 22.59 8.86
N ASP A 163 7.00 22.86 9.46
CA ASP A 163 8.28 22.98 8.74
C ASP A 163 8.80 21.63 8.22
N LEU A 164 8.38 20.51 8.83
CA LEU A 164 8.68 19.18 8.34
C LEU A 164 7.73 18.73 7.22
N THR A 165 6.47 19.16 7.22
CA THR A 165 5.42 18.62 6.34
C THR A 165 5.11 19.48 5.11
N VAL A 166 5.07 20.82 5.25
CA VAL A 166 4.79 21.73 4.13
C VAL A 166 5.80 21.59 2.97
N PRO A 167 7.12 21.44 3.21
CA PRO A 167 8.08 21.22 2.13
C PRO A 167 7.84 19.92 1.34
N LEU A 168 7.23 18.91 1.96
CA LEU A 168 6.88 17.66 1.28
C LEU A 168 5.83 17.90 0.19
N LEU A 169 4.80 18.69 0.50
CA LEU A 169 3.78 19.08 -0.48
C LEU A 169 4.38 19.95 -1.59
N SER A 170 5.25 20.89 -1.23
CA SER A 170 5.87 21.77 -2.22
C SER A 170 6.65 20.98 -3.27
N ARG A 171 7.42 19.99 -2.85
CA ARG A 171 8.13 19.05 -3.76
C ARG A 171 7.18 18.20 -4.59
N LEU A 172 6.04 17.76 -4.01
CA LEU A 172 5.03 17.01 -4.75
C LEU A 172 4.40 17.86 -5.85
N TRP A 173 4.03 19.12 -5.54
CA TRP A 173 3.37 20.01 -6.50
C TRP A 173 4.29 20.48 -7.63
N LEU A 174 5.60 20.48 -7.41
CA LEU A 174 6.61 20.82 -8.42
C LEU A 174 6.96 19.63 -9.34
N HIS A 175 6.41 18.44 -9.11
CA HIS A 175 6.75 17.27 -9.90
C HIS A 175 6.17 17.36 -11.32
N SER A 176 7.02 17.20 -12.33
CA SER A 176 6.63 17.32 -13.76
C SER A 176 5.57 16.31 -14.21
N GLY A 177 5.44 15.18 -13.50
CA GLY A 177 4.39 14.18 -13.76
C GLY A 177 2.96 14.72 -13.69
N TRP A 178 2.72 15.86 -13.01
CA TRP A 178 1.42 16.52 -13.04
C TRP A 178 1.07 17.12 -14.40
N LEU A 179 2.08 17.38 -15.25
CA LEU A 179 1.91 18.02 -16.55
C LEU A 179 1.84 17.01 -17.72
N ILE A 180 1.86 15.70 -17.43
CA ILE A 180 1.70 14.68 -18.48
C ILE A 180 0.31 14.80 -19.10
N ALA A 181 0.24 14.79 -20.43
CA ALA A 181 -1.00 14.93 -21.18
C ALA A 181 -1.82 16.15 -20.76
N THR A 182 -1.16 17.29 -20.57
CA THR A 182 -1.82 18.58 -20.31
C THR A 182 -1.53 19.58 -21.43
N GLU A 183 -2.43 20.51 -21.62
CA GLU A 183 -2.29 21.69 -22.47
C GLU A 183 -2.53 22.96 -21.63
N ILE A 184 -1.95 24.09 -22.06
CA ILE A 184 -2.20 25.37 -21.41
C ILE A 184 -3.41 26.04 -22.05
N LYS A 185 -4.49 26.18 -21.29
CA LYS A 185 -5.69 26.91 -21.69
C LYS A 185 -5.96 28.06 -20.70
N ARG A 186 -6.03 29.30 -21.20
CA ARG A 186 -6.26 30.50 -20.38
C ARG A 186 -5.28 30.57 -19.20
N ASP A 187 -3.99 30.41 -19.50
CA ASP A 187 -2.86 30.43 -18.54
C ASP A 187 -2.93 29.35 -17.43
N LYS A 188 -3.70 28.29 -17.64
CA LYS A 188 -3.82 27.18 -16.69
C LYS A 188 -3.59 25.83 -17.38
N PRO A 189 -2.79 24.93 -16.78
CA PRO A 189 -2.65 23.58 -17.29
C PRO A 189 -3.96 22.82 -17.09
N GLN A 190 -4.42 22.17 -18.15
CA GLN A 190 -5.62 21.32 -18.13
C GLN A 190 -5.32 19.98 -18.81
N PRO A 191 -5.85 18.86 -18.27
CA PRO A 191 -5.71 17.57 -18.92
C PRO A 191 -6.31 17.59 -20.33
N VAL A 192 -5.63 16.99 -21.29
CA VAL A 192 -6.14 16.77 -22.64
C VAL A 192 -7.26 15.74 -22.59
N ALA A 193 -8.43 16.10 -23.16
CA ALA A 193 -9.58 15.20 -23.18
C ALA A 193 -9.50 14.21 -24.36
N ASN A 194 -10.24 13.11 -24.27
CA ASN A 194 -10.49 12.17 -25.38
C ASN A 194 -9.23 11.57 -26.02
N LEU A 195 -8.25 11.19 -25.19
CA LEU A 195 -7.09 10.44 -25.64
C LEU A 195 -7.51 9.00 -26.02
N ASP A 196 -6.98 8.49 -27.11
CA ASP A 196 -7.10 7.08 -27.49
C ASP A 196 -6.19 6.19 -26.63
N ALA A 197 -6.37 4.88 -26.75
CA ALA A 197 -5.65 3.90 -25.92
C ALA A 197 -4.15 3.89 -26.25
N GLU A 198 -3.75 4.15 -27.51
CA GLU A 198 -2.35 4.13 -27.94
C GLU A 198 -1.58 5.31 -27.32
N LEU A 199 -2.16 6.50 -27.35
CA LEU A 199 -1.57 7.68 -26.70
C LEU A 199 -1.51 7.52 -25.17
N ILE A 200 -2.54 6.90 -24.56
CA ILE A 200 -2.53 6.61 -23.15
C ILE A 200 -1.37 5.65 -22.80
N ASP A 201 -1.15 4.61 -23.59
CA ASP A 201 -0.05 3.67 -23.37
C ASP A 201 1.32 4.35 -23.43
N ILE A 202 1.51 5.29 -24.37
CA ILE A 202 2.71 6.15 -24.47
C ILE A 202 2.89 7.02 -23.22
N TYR A 203 1.82 7.66 -22.74
CA TYR A 203 1.89 8.53 -21.56
C TYR A 203 2.12 7.75 -20.27
N VAL A 204 1.53 6.56 -20.14
CA VAL A 204 1.68 5.71 -18.97
C VAL A 204 3.12 5.22 -18.80
N ASP A 205 3.82 4.94 -19.90
CA ASP A 205 5.22 4.49 -19.88
C ASP A 205 6.24 5.62 -19.58
N GLN A 206 5.80 6.87 -19.49
CA GLN A 206 6.72 7.97 -19.22
C GLN A 206 7.30 7.91 -17.80
N PRO A 207 8.64 8.07 -17.65
CA PRO A 207 9.32 8.04 -16.35
C PRO A 207 8.77 9.04 -15.32
N GLN A 208 8.25 10.16 -15.80
CA GLN A 208 7.67 11.22 -14.97
C GLN A 208 6.42 10.75 -14.23
N LEU A 209 5.56 9.93 -14.85
CA LEU A 209 4.37 9.39 -14.18
C LEU A 209 4.76 8.41 -13.08
N HIS A 210 5.73 7.54 -13.36
CA HIS A 210 6.31 6.66 -12.35
C HIS A 210 6.98 7.43 -11.20
N GLY A 211 7.69 8.53 -11.52
CA GLY A 211 8.27 9.44 -10.55
C GLY A 211 7.21 10.06 -9.65
N LEU A 212 6.11 10.55 -10.24
CA LEU A 212 4.98 11.13 -9.51
C LEU A 212 4.34 10.10 -8.56
N ARG A 213 4.09 8.88 -9.05
CA ARG A 213 3.59 7.78 -8.19
C ARG A 213 4.47 7.57 -6.94
N LYS A 214 5.79 7.53 -7.12
CA LYS A 214 6.74 7.40 -6.00
C LYS A 214 6.63 8.57 -5.03
N GLN A 215 6.49 9.79 -5.56
CA GLN A 215 6.40 11.00 -4.73
C GLN A 215 5.07 11.06 -3.99
N VAL A 216 3.94 10.79 -4.64
CA VAL A 216 2.61 10.68 -4.01
C VAL A 216 2.64 9.67 -2.86
N LYS A 217 3.14 8.47 -3.13
CA LYS A 217 3.29 7.40 -2.13
C LYS A 217 4.13 7.84 -0.95
N ARG A 218 5.25 8.53 -1.18
CA ARG A 218 6.12 9.05 -0.13
C ARG A 218 5.38 10.07 0.73
N VAL A 219 4.78 11.09 0.11
CA VAL A 219 4.06 12.16 0.82
C VAL A 219 2.89 11.60 1.61
N ARG A 220 2.08 10.72 1.03
CA ARG A 220 0.97 10.07 1.74
C ARG A 220 1.43 9.38 3.03
N TYR A 221 2.50 8.59 2.98
CA TYR A 221 3.00 7.91 4.17
C TYR A 221 3.60 8.86 5.20
N GLN A 222 4.23 9.93 4.74
CA GLN A 222 4.80 10.94 5.63
C GLN A 222 3.70 11.74 6.34
N LEU A 223 2.62 12.14 5.63
CA LEU A 223 1.47 12.81 6.23
C LEU A 223 0.69 11.86 7.16
N GLN A 224 0.49 10.60 6.75
CA GLN A 224 -0.20 9.60 7.58
C GLN A 224 0.52 9.34 8.92
N LEU A 225 1.85 9.47 8.94
CA LEU A 225 2.66 9.27 10.14
C LEU A 225 2.38 10.31 11.21
N VAL A 226 2.04 11.54 10.82
CA VAL A 226 1.78 12.67 11.71
C VAL A 226 0.29 13.07 11.75
N ALA A 227 -0.59 12.30 11.10
CA ALA A 227 -2.00 12.65 10.93
C ALA A 227 -2.74 12.90 12.27
N ASP A 228 -2.40 12.13 13.30
CA ASP A 228 -3.02 12.28 14.64
C ASP A 228 -2.77 13.66 15.26
N GLN A 229 -1.75 14.39 14.80
CA GLN A 229 -1.47 15.77 15.24
C GLN A 229 -2.38 16.80 14.56
N TYR A 230 -3.13 16.40 13.52
CA TYR A 230 -4.03 17.27 12.75
C TYR A 230 -5.51 16.89 12.90
N GLY A 231 -5.81 15.84 13.69
CA GLY A 231 -7.18 15.32 13.85
C GLY A 231 -7.78 14.86 12.52
N ASP A 232 -9.09 15.06 12.35
CA ASP A 232 -9.81 14.61 11.14
C ASP A 232 -9.60 15.48 9.90
N ARG A 233 -8.92 16.63 10.05
CA ARG A 233 -8.72 17.61 8.96
C ARG A 233 -7.93 17.06 7.77
N LEU A 234 -7.03 16.08 8.00
CA LEU A 234 -6.27 15.43 6.92
C LEU A 234 -6.95 14.20 6.31
N ASN A 235 -8.05 13.72 6.87
CA ASN A 235 -8.65 12.46 6.47
C ASN A 235 -9.05 12.45 4.98
N THR A 236 -9.69 13.53 4.50
CA THR A 236 -10.10 13.65 3.09
C THR A 236 -8.90 13.66 2.15
N ASP A 237 -7.84 14.39 2.49
CA ASP A 237 -6.64 14.46 1.64
C ASP A 237 -5.85 13.17 1.65
N LEU A 238 -5.74 12.50 2.80
CA LEU A 238 -5.13 11.18 2.89
C LEU A 238 -5.90 10.13 2.07
N ALA A 239 -7.24 10.17 2.08
CA ALA A 239 -8.06 9.32 1.23
C ALA A 239 -7.86 9.62 -0.27
N ASN A 240 -7.79 10.90 -0.66
CA ASN A 240 -7.48 11.30 -2.04
C ASN A 240 -6.08 10.87 -2.47
N PHE A 241 -5.07 11.00 -1.60
CA PHE A 241 -3.72 10.49 -1.89
C PHE A 241 -3.67 8.97 -1.94
N GLN A 242 -4.50 8.26 -1.17
CA GLN A 242 -4.65 6.81 -1.31
C GLN A 242 -5.22 6.46 -2.68
N ALA A 243 -6.35 7.06 -3.08
CA ALA A 243 -6.96 6.83 -4.38
C ALA A 243 -5.98 7.13 -5.53
N LEU A 244 -5.26 8.26 -5.44
CA LEU A 244 -4.23 8.63 -6.40
C LEU A 244 -3.09 7.60 -6.47
N GLN A 245 -2.64 7.10 -5.32
CA GLN A 245 -1.62 6.06 -5.25
C GLN A 245 -2.09 4.75 -5.88
N ASP A 246 -3.34 4.37 -5.65
CA ASP A 246 -3.90 3.12 -6.17
C ASP A 246 -4.10 3.19 -7.69
N ILE A 247 -4.63 4.31 -8.19
CA ILE A 247 -4.79 4.56 -9.64
C ILE A 247 -3.42 4.53 -10.36
N LEU A 248 -2.45 5.32 -9.88
CA LEU A 248 -1.09 5.31 -10.43
C LEU A 248 -0.39 3.97 -10.20
N GLY A 249 -0.82 3.22 -9.18
CA GLY A 249 -0.41 1.85 -8.92
C GLY A 249 -0.86 0.92 -10.03
N ASN A 250 -2.14 0.92 -10.35
CA ASN A 250 -2.73 0.08 -11.40
C ASN A 250 -2.07 0.33 -12.77
N LEU A 251 -1.82 1.60 -13.12
CA LEU A 251 -1.09 1.96 -14.34
C LEU A 251 0.31 1.33 -14.35
N GLN A 252 1.07 1.48 -13.27
CA GLN A 252 2.43 0.95 -13.17
C GLN A 252 2.47 -0.57 -13.11
N ASP A 253 1.53 -1.20 -12.38
CA ASP A 253 1.52 -2.65 -12.19
C ASP A 253 1.23 -3.37 -13.52
N SER A 254 0.44 -2.77 -14.43
CA SER A 254 0.25 -3.27 -15.80
C SER A 254 1.55 -3.25 -16.63
N LEU A 255 2.38 -2.21 -16.50
CA LEU A 255 3.68 -2.14 -17.17
C LEU A 255 4.67 -3.16 -16.59
N VAL A 256 4.68 -3.29 -15.26
CA VAL A 256 5.54 -4.28 -14.56
C VAL A 256 5.17 -5.70 -14.99
N LEU A 257 3.87 -5.99 -15.12
CA LEU A 257 3.40 -7.29 -15.60
C LEU A 257 3.78 -7.53 -17.06
N ALA A 258 3.60 -6.55 -17.94
CA ALA A 258 4.03 -6.65 -19.34
C ALA A 258 5.54 -6.89 -19.44
N ALA A 259 6.36 -6.15 -18.69
CA ALA A 259 7.81 -6.35 -18.66
C ALA A 259 8.19 -7.74 -18.10
N PHE A 260 7.45 -8.24 -17.11
CA PHE A 260 7.65 -9.61 -16.62
C PHE A 260 7.33 -10.65 -17.69
N LEU A 261 6.21 -10.50 -18.41
CA LEU A 261 5.79 -11.42 -19.48
C LEU A 261 6.79 -11.42 -20.63
N ASN A 262 7.32 -10.26 -21.04
CA ASN A 262 8.38 -10.14 -22.04
C ASN A 262 9.64 -10.98 -21.69
N ASN A 263 9.97 -11.08 -20.40
CA ASN A 263 11.10 -11.89 -19.94
C ASN A 263 10.78 -13.39 -19.77
N ALA A 264 9.51 -13.73 -19.65
CA ALA A 264 9.06 -15.08 -19.31
C ALA A 264 8.51 -15.87 -20.49
N ILE A 265 7.93 -15.19 -21.48
CA ILE A 265 7.23 -15.79 -22.63
C ILE A 265 7.62 -14.99 -23.90
N PRO A 266 8.39 -15.59 -24.83
CA PRO A 266 8.67 -14.96 -26.12
C PRO A 266 7.35 -14.60 -26.83
N ASP A 267 7.29 -13.43 -27.48
CA ASP A 267 6.11 -12.96 -28.23
C ASP A 267 4.78 -13.12 -27.47
N TRP A 268 4.79 -12.86 -26.15
CA TRP A 268 3.63 -13.07 -25.28
C TRP A 268 2.37 -12.33 -25.76
N GLU A 269 2.53 -11.18 -26.41
CA GLU A 269 1.40 -10.40 -26.91
C GLU A 269 0.61 -11.12 -28.01
N ALA A 270 1.30 -11.91 -28.86
CA ALA A 270 0.67 -12.74 -29.87
C ALA A 270 0.09 -14.03 -29.27
N GLN A 271 0.72 -14.58 -28.24
CA GLN A 271 0.26 -15.81 -27.57
C GLN A 271 -0.88 -15.56 -26.57
N LEU A 272 -1.01 -14.34 -26.02
CA LEU A 272 -1.96 -13.93 -24.98
C LEU A 272 -2.73 -12.66 -25.38
N PRO A 273 -3.44 -12.64 -26.54
CA PRO A 273 -4.09 -11.44 -27.06
C PRO A 273 -5.20 -10.93 -26.13
N THR A 274 -5.95 -11.81 -25.45
CA THR A 274 -6.97 -11.44 -24.48
C THR A 274 -6.34 -10.77 -23.27
N LEU A 275 -5.22 -11.30 -22.76
CA LEU A 275 -4.50 -10.69 -21.64
C LEU A 275 -3.97 -9.30 -22.03
N LYS A 276 -3.39 -9.15 -23.24
CA LYS A 276 -2.94 -7.86 -23.77
C LYS A 276 -4.08 -6.84 -23.81
N ALA A 277 -5.22 -7.22 -24.38
CA ALA A 277 -6.40 -6.35 -24.48
C ALA A 277 -6.90 -5.91 -23.08
N ARG A 278 -6.92 -6.82 -22.11
CA ARG A 278 -7.34 -6.51 -20.74
C ARG A 278 -6.38 -5.56 -20.02
N LEU A 279 -5.08 -5.70 -20.24
CA LEU A 279 -4.08 -4.76 -19.69
C LEU A 279 -4.27 -3.36 -20.27
N SER A 280 -4.49 -3.24 -21.58
CA SER A 280 -4.76 -1.94 -22.22
C SER A 280 -6.07 -1.33 -21.71
N GLN A 281 -7.14 -2.11 -21.61
CA GLN A 281 -8.41 -1.65 -21.08
C GLN A 281 -8.32 -1.17 -19.62
N SER A 282 -7.59 -1.91 -18.78
CA SER A 282 -7.34 -1.52 -17.39
C SER A 282 -6.60 -0.17 -17.30
N ARG A 283 -5.59 0.04 -18.16
CA ARG A 283 -4.87 1.33 -18.26
C ARG A 283 -5.80 2.46 -18.71
N TYR A 284 -6.62 2.23 -19.71
CA TYR A 284 -7.59 3.21 -20.20
C TYR A 284 -8.56 3.67 -19.10
N GLN A 285 -9.13 2.72 -18.34
CA GLN A 285 -10.02 3.03 -17.22
C GLN A 285 -9.31 3.78 -16.08
N ALA A 286 -8.12 3.33 -15.69
CA ALA A 286 -7.33 3.98 -14.66
C ALA A 286 -6.88 5.39 -15.10
N TRP A 287 -6.63 5.61 -16.39
CA TRP A 287 -6.28 6.92 -16.93
C TRP A 287 -7.40 7.94 -16.75
N GLY A 288 -8.65 7.59 -17.04
CA GLY A 288 -9.79 8.49 -16.81
C GLY A 288 -9.92 8.90 -15.33
N GLN A 289 -9.71 7.96 -14.41
CA GLN A 289 -9.70 8.25 -12.97
C GLN A 289 -8.50 9.15 -12.58
N TRP A 290 -7.33 8.91 -13.16
CA TRP A 290 -6.15 9.76 -12.98
C TRP A 290 -6.41 11.20 -13.41
N GLN A 291 -6.97 11.44 -14.61
CA GLN A 291 -7.23 12.78 -15.12
C GLN A 291 -8.14 13.60 -14.21
N ALA A 292 -9.15 12.96 -13.59
CA ALA A 292 -10.02 13.62 -12.62
C ALA A 292 -9.26 14.16 -11.40
N LEU A 293 -8.35 13.35 -10.84
CA LEU A 293 -7.49 13.77 -9.72
C LEU A 293 -6.39 14.73 -10.17
N GLN A 294 -5.82 14.56 -11.35
CA GLN A 294 -4.86 15.48 -11.94
C GLN A 294 -5.47 16.88 -12.04
N LYS A 295 -6.68 17.01 -12.59
CA LYS A 295 -7.41 18.28 -12.70
C LYS A 295 -7.61 18.93 -11.32
N ARG A 296 -7.98 18.15 -10.31
CA ARG A 296 -8.14 18.64 -8.93
C ARG A 296 -6.84 19.22 -8.39
N TYR A 297 -5.74 18.48 -8.50
CA TYR A 297 -4.46 18.90 -7.94
C TYR A 297 -3.66 19.89 -8.80
N LEU A 298 -4.05 20.13 -10.05
CA LEU A 298 -3.58 21.27 -10.83
C LEU A 298 -4.24 22.60 -10.40
N ASN A 299 -5.36 22.54 -9.67
CA ASN A 299 -6.00 23.76 -9.15
C ASN A 299 -5.23 24.30 -7.92
N PRO A 300 -4.70 25.56 -7.97
CA PRO A 300 -3.97 26.18 -6.87
C PRO A 300 -4.75 26.22 -5.56
N GLN A 301 -6.06 26.49 -5.61
CA GLN A 301 -6.91 26.60 -4.42
C GLN A 301 -6.91 25.31 -3.58
N TYR A 302 -6.93 24.15 -4.23
CA TYR A 302 -6.81 22.86 -3.56
C TYR A 302 -5.47 22.66 -2.86
N ARG A 303 -4.39 23.07 -3.54
CA ARG A 303 -3.03 23.01 -2.99
C ARG A 303 -2.86 23.92 -1.79
N ASP A 304 -3.46 25.12 -1.84
CA ASP A 304 -3.38 26.10 -0.77
C ASP A 304 -4.21 25.68 0.45
N ALA A 305 -5.41 25.14 0.24
CA ALA A 305 -6.22 24.60 1.32
C ALA A 305 -5.46 23.54 2.14
N LEU A 306 -4.78 22.60 1.46
CA LEU A 306 -3.98 21.57 2.15
C LEU A 306 -2.76 22.16 2.88
N ARG A 307 -2.09 23.18 2.31
CA ARG A 307 -1.01 23.88 3.01
C ARG A 307 -1.51 24.54 4.30
N GLN A 308 -2.69 25.19 4.26
CA GLN A 308 -3.29 25.83 5.45
C GLN A 308 -3.56 24.81 6.57
N ILE A 309 -4.06 23.61 6.23
CA ILE A 309 -4.24 22.54 7.21
C ILE A 309 -2.90 22.19 7.89
N LEU A 310 -1.81 22.04 7.12
CA LEU A 310 -0.51 21.65 7.65
C LEU A 310 0.19 22.76 8.47
N MET A 311 -0.19 24.02 8.28
CA MET A 311 0.36 25.14 9.07
C MET A 311 -0.16 25.19 10.50
N VAL A 312 -1.28 24.51 10.83
CA VAL A 312 -1.93 24.61 12.13
C VAL A 312 -2.19 23.19 12.72
N PRO A 313 -1.17 22.51 13.27
CA PRO A 313 -1.37 21.29 14.05
C PRO A 313 -2.14 21.58 15.33
N GLY A 314 -2.86 20.63 15.87
CA GLY A 314 -3.36 20.68 17.25
C GLY A 314 -4.68 21.39 17.51
N ALA A 315 -5.37 21.97 16.52
CA ALA A 315 -6.63 22.70 16.77
C ALA A 315 -7.75 21.83 17.37
N ASP A 316 -7.70 20.47 17.17
CA ASP A 316 -8.66 19.52 17.72
C ASP A 316 -8.00 18.30 18.41
N ALA A 317 -6.68 18.33 18.64
CA ALA A 317 -5.95 17.20 19.22
C ALA A 317 -6.21 17.01 20.73
N THR A 318 -7.06 17.82 21.34
CA THR A 318 -7.35 17.80 22.78
C THR A 318 -8.38 16.78 23.21
N GLN A 319 -9.03 16.07 22.29
CA GLN A 319 -9.84 14.90 22.66
C GLN A 319 -9.02 13.60 22.46
N PRO A 320 -8.61 12.91 23.56
CA PRO A 320 -8.08 11.58 23.41
C PRO A 320 -9.17 10.72 22.76
N LYS A 321 -8.93 10.16 21.57
CA LYS A 321 -9.78 9.10 21.01
C LYS A 321 -9.94 8.05 22.11
N ALA A 322 -11.12 7.98 22.72
CA ALA A 322 -11.50 6.88 23.58
C ALA A 322 -11.18 5.62 22.80
N ALA A 323 -10.28 4.80 23.33
CA ALA A 323 -9.92 3.53 22.73
C ALA A 323 -11.23 2.85 22.36
N ALA A 324 -11.44 2.58 21.07
CA ALA A 324 -12.57 1.82 20.59
C ALA A 324 -12.47 0.47 21.30
N LYS A 325 -13.16 0.35 22.45
CA LYS A 325 -13.36 -0.90 23.13
C LYS A 325 -14.04 -1.79 22.11
N SER A 326 -13.26 -2.71 21.57
CA SER A 326 -13.78 -3.87 20.88
C SER A 326 -14.96 -4.38 21.71
N ARG A 327 -16.17 -4.10 21.26
CA ARG A 327 -17.39 -4.74 21.78
C ARG A 327 -17.28 -6.20 21.36
N ARG A 328 -16.57 -6.95 22.19
CA ARG A 328 -16.70 -8.38 22.23
C ARG A 328 -18.18 -8.65 22.44
N LYS A 329 -18.90 -9.01 21.38
CA LYS A 329 -20.25 -9.56 21.47
C LYS A 329 -20.15 -10.79 22.34
N THR A 330 -20.47 -10.66 23.61
CA THR A 330 -20.84 -11.78 24.46
C THR A 330 -22.12 -12.32 23.87
N THR A 331 -22.02 -13.38 23.11
CA THR A 331 -23.15 -14.23 22.76
C THR A 331 -23.68 -14.83 24.05
N THR A 332 -24.69 -14.19 24.62
CA THR A 332 -25.52 -14.80 25.66
C THR A 332 -26.23 -15.96 25.00
N THR A 333 -25.86 -17.17 25.41
CA THR A 333 -26.53 -18.41 25.06
C THR A 333 -27.94 -18.35 25.63
N ALA A 334 -28.91 -17.98 24.79
CA ALA A 334 -30.32 -18.13 25.10
C ALA A 334 -30.63 -19.64 25.14
N LYS A 335 -30.98 -20.11 26.32
CA LYS A 335 -31.47 -21.46 26.66
C LYS A 335 -32.71 -21.76 25.80
N LYS A 336 -32.61 -22.76 24.93
CA LYS A 336 -33.69 -23.29 24.08
C LYS A 336 -34.72 -23.96 24.97
N PRO A 337 -36.04 -23.69 24.87
CA PRO A 337 -37.07 -24.41 25.63
C PRO A 337 -37.23 -25.85 25.11
N PRO A 338 -37.71 -26.80 25.94
CA PRO A 338 -37.75 -28.22 25.61
C PRO A 338 -38.77 -28.54 24.53
N ARG A 339 -38.37 -29.34 23.58
CA ARG A 339 -39.14 -29.83 22.43
C ARG A 339 -40.16 -30.84 22.94
N LYS A 340 -41.46 -30.55 22.82
CA LYS A 340 -42.57 -31.51 23.05
C LYS A 340 -42.56 -32.52 21.90
N THR A 341 -42.50 -33.79 22.27
CA THR A 341 -42.68 -34.96 21.41
C THR A 341 -44.15 -35.11 20.97
N PRO A 342 -44.44 -35.30 19.67
CA PRO A 342 -45.77 -35.78 19.28
C PRO A 342 -45.76 -37.30 19.18
N ALA A 343 -46.85 -37.84 19.68
CA ALA A 343 -47.16 -39.28 19.78
C ALA A 343 -47.31 -39.92 18.40
N ARG A 344 -46.89 -41.18 18.41
CA ARG A 344 -47.04 -42.22 17.40
C ARG A 344 -48.52 -42.45 17.06
N ARG A 345 -48.90 -42.38 15.80
CA ARG A 345 -50.15 -43.01 15.34
C ARG A 345 -49.88 -43.87 14.09
N THR A 346 -50.36 -45.08 14.21
CA THR A 346 -50.17 -46.26 13.38
C THR A 346 -50.94 -46.20 12.06
N ALA A 347 -50.34 -46.72 11.05
CA ALA A 347 -50.73 -47.52 9.91
C ALA A 347 -52.11 -47.35 9.23
N ALA A 348 -52.12 -47.18 7.93
CA ALA A 348 -52.89 -48.03 7.02
C ALA A 348 -52.38 -47.95 5.57
N LYS A 349 -52.24 -49.12 4.96
CA LYS A 349 -51.90 -49.48 3.59
C LYS A 349 -52.88 -48.92 2.58
N LYS A 350 -52.41 -48.54 1.36
CA LYS A 350 -52.84 -49.12 0.08
C LYS A 350 -52.11 -48.46 -1.09
N SER A 351 -51.49 -49.25 -1.90
CA SER A 351 -51.16 -49.06 -3.32
C SER A 351 -52.35 -49.48 -4.20
N PRO A 352 -52.31 -49.44 -5.55
CA PRO A 352 -51.41 -48.81 -6.55
C PRO A 352 -52.14 -48.21 -7.79
N ALA A 353 -51.37 -47.86 -8.83
CA ALA A 353 -51.65 -47.68 -10.27
C ALA A 353 -52.19 -46.28 -10.68
N GLU A 354 -51.80 -45.59 -11.72
CA GLU A 354 -51.48 -45.97 -13.12
C GLU A 354 -50.83 -44.81 -13.84
N GLN A 355 -50.00 -45.09 -14.81
CA GLN A 355 -49.52 -44.21 -15.90
C GLN A 355 -50.46 -44.37 -17.11
N PRO A 356 -50.16 -43.69 -18.27
CA PRO A 356 -50.00 -42.32 -18.71
C PRO A 356 -51.12 -41.95 -19.72
N PRO A 357 -51.11 -41.08 -20.79
CA PRO A 357 -50.05 -40.70 -21.71
C PRO A 357 -50.05 -39.23 -22.21
N GLU A 358 -48.98 -38.86 -22.87
CA GLU A 358 -48.68 -37.99 -24.01
C GLU A 358 -49.76 -37.07 -24.61
N SER A 359 -49.42 -35.77 -24.77
CA SER A 359 -49.45 -35.04 -26.04
C SER A 359 -48.44 -33.88 -25.97
#